data_f56d556e2d93e1cbcd89ba067bb4286c
#
_entry.id   f56d556e2d93e1cbcd89ba067bb4286c
#
_cell.length_a   1.000
_cell.length_b   1.000
_cell.length_c   1.000
_cell.angle_alpha   90.00
_cell.angle_beta   90.00
_cell.angle_gamma   90.00
#
_symmetry.space_group_name_H-M   'P 1'
#
loop_
_entity.id
_entity.type
_entity.pdbx_description
1 polymer ?
#
loop_
_entity_poly.entity_id
_entity_poly.type
_entity_poly.pdbx_seq_one_letter_code
_entity_poly.pdbx_strand_id
1 'polypeptide(L)'
;MNSRAKNLLFWVVVGLFMILLFNLFSVPTHAPEEEVIFSDFMAKLDKGDIEKVIIKSNHVSAVLKDKTRIRTFTAEYPDFVKVLREKGVQIEAKPPDESPWYITFLVTWGPFVLFLGLWFFLMRQMQIGGNKALSFGKSRARMLTEERKKVTFSDVAGIDEAKEEVLEIIEFLKDPRKFQKLGGRIPKGVLIVGPPGTGKTLLAKAIAGEAGVPFFSISGSDFVEMFVGVGASRVRDLFEQGKKHAPCIIFIDEIDAVGRLRGAGLGGGHDEREQTLNQLLVEMDGFDTTEGVILIAATNRPDVLDPALLRPGRFDRQVVVNRPDLRGRSEILKVHTKKVPIAGNVELEKIARGTPGFSGADLENLVNEAALWAARQNKKEVEVIDFEMAKDKVLMGAERKSMILSDEEKRTTAYHEAGHALMAKLLPGTDPVHKVTIIPRGRALGVTMQLPTDDRHNYSKDFLYNNLAILMGGRVAEELVLKHITTGAGNDIERATDLARKMVCEWGMSEKLGPLTFGRKEEEIFLGRELTTKRDFSDQVALEIDLEIKRLVTENYERAKRLLTEHMRSLKALAEALLEKEVLDAPEIDQILMQNSSQTVPA
;
A
#
# COMPACT_ATOMS: atom_id res chain seq x y z
N MET A 1 -8.46 30.68 20.30
CA MET A 1 -7.15 30.49 20.96
C MET A 1 -6.66 29.08 20.65
N ASN A 2 -5.53 28.95 19.97
CA ASN A 2 -4.97 27.66 19.53
C ASN A 2 -4.72 26.73 20.74
N SER A 3 -4.89 25.42 20.55
CA SER A 3 -4.69 24.41 21.63
C SER A 3 -3.31 24.51 22.31
N ARG A 4 -2.27 24.88 21.56
CA ARG A 4 -0.92 25.14 22.09
C ARG A 4 -0.87 26.32 23.04
N ALA A 5 -1.62 27.41 22.77
CA ALA A 5 -1.68 28.56 23.63
C ALA A 5 -2.44 28.28 24.93
N LYS A 6 -3.45 27.41 24.92
CA LYS A 6 -4.17 26.97 26.14
C LYS A 6 -3.29 26.10 27.03
N ASN A 7 -2.49 25.20 26.42
CA ASN A 7 -1.55 24.38 27.18
C ASN A 7 -0.41 25.23 27.80
N LEU A 8 0.12 26.18 27.04
CA LEU A 8 1.14 27.10 27.55
C LEU A 8 0.62 27.92 28.72
N LEU A 9 -0.59 28.48 28.60
CA LEU A 9 -1.25 29.26 29.68
C LEU A 9 -1.44 28.40 30.92
N PHE A 10 -1.85 27.13 30.77
CA PHE A 10 -2.00 26.19 31.88
C PHE A 10 -0.68 25.98 32.62
N TRP A 11 0.40 25.71 31.93
CA TRP A 11 1.72 25.51 32.55
C TRP A 11 2.28 26.77 33.20
N VAL A 12 1.99 27.95 32.63
CA VAL A 12 2.37 29.24 33.24
C VAL A 12 1.61 29.45 34.54
N VAL A 13 0.30 29.14 34.59
CA VAL A 13 -0.51 29.25 35.82
C VAL A 13 -0.02 28.27 36.89
N VAL A 14 0.30 27.02 36.51
CA VAL A 14 0.86 26.02 37.44
C VAL A 14 2.24 26.46 37.95
N GLY A 15 3.10 27.00 37.08
CA GLY A 15 4.41 27.53 37.49
C GLY A 15 4.30 28.72 38.45
N LEU A 16 3.44 29.69 38.16
CA LEU A 16 3.15 30.82 39.08
C LEU A 16 2.60 30.35 40.41
N PHE A 17 1.73 29.36 40.41
CA PHE A 17 1.17 28.79 41.63
C PHE A 17 2.24 28.05 42.45
N MET A 18 3.14 27.30 41.85
CA MET A 18 4.27 26.65 42.51
C MET A 18 5.23 27.69 43.13
N ILE A 19 5.48 28.80 42.45
CA ILE A 19 6.29 29.91 42.99
C ILE A 19 5.59 30.56 44.16
N LEU A 20 4.27 30.74 44.08
CA LEU A 20 3.46 31.30 45.16
C LEU A 20 3.44 30.37 46.39
N LEU A 21 3.27 29.06 46.19
CA LEU A 21 3.40 28.05 47.24
C LEU A 21 4.79 28.06 47.87
N PHE A 22 5.84 28.08 47.07
CA PHE A 22 7.22 28.13 47.55
C PHE A 22 7.47 29.38 48.42
N ASN A 23 6.98 30.56 48.02
CA ASN A 23 7.07 31.78 48.80
C ASN A 23 6.23 31.73 50.08
N LEU A 24 5.07 31.05 50.06
CA LEU A 24 4.22 30.90 51.24
C LEU A 24 4.83 29.98 52.31
N PHE A 25 5.58 28.95 51.86
CA PHE A 25 6.29 28.02 52.75
C PHE A 25 7.72 28.47 53.08
N SER A 26 8.23 29.53 52.45
CA SER A 26 9.50 30.15 52.83
C SER A 26 9.29 30.96 54.09
N VAL A 27 9.46 30.32 55.22
CA VAL A 27 9.49 31.00 56.54
C VAL A 27 10.60 32.03 56.49
N PRO A 28 10.35 33.33 56.82
CA PRO A 28 11.43 34.30 56.92
C PRO A 28 12.38 33.84 58.03
N THR A 29 13.63 33.59 57.69
CA THR A 29 14.71 33.28 58.63
C THR A 29 14.93 34.51 59.50
N HIS A 30 14.27 34.57 60.70
CA HIS A 30 14.69 35.48 61.74
C HIS A 30 16.12 35.11 62.10
N ALA A 31 16.92 36.14 62.43
CA ALA A 31 18.26 35.93 62.99
C ALA A 31 18.20 34.90 64.11
N PRO A 32 19.15 33.98 64.22
CA PRO A 32 19.08 32.92 65.23
C PRO A 32 18.97 33.55 66.66
N GLU A 33 17.80 33.39 67.26
CA GLU A 33 17.59 33.72 68.71
C GLU A 33 18.03 32.47 69.46
N GLU A 34 18.94 32.62 70.42
CA GLU A 34 19.41 31.52 71.26
C GLU A 34 18.30 31.15 72.26
N GLU A 35 17.85 29.91 72.25
CA GLU A 35 16.82 29.43 73.11
C GLU A 35 17.44 29.07 74.45
N VAL A 36 17.06 29.82 75.54
CA VAL A 36 17.62 29.69 76.88
C VAL A 36 16.52 29.23 77.85
N ILE A 37 16.88 28.34 78.79
CA ILE A 37 15.96 27.86 79.80
C ILE A 37 15.57 29.04 80.74
N PHE A 38 14.32 29.06 81.19
CA PHE A 38 13.79 30.17 82.00
C PHE A 38 14.64 30.48 83.24
N SER A 39 15.20 29.48 83.93
CA SER A 39 16.09 29.66 85.09
C SER A 39 17.38 30.41 84.72
N ASP A 40 17.97 30.12 83.52
CA ASP A 40 19.18 30.80 83.03
C ASP A 40 18.87 32.23 82.59
N PHE A 41 17.66 32.44 82.04
CA PHE A 41 17.15 33.77 81.73
C PHE A 41 17.05 34.61 83.03
N MET A 42 16.49 34.05 84.12
CA MET A 42 16.39 34.72 85.42
C MET A 42 17.79 34.99 86.02
N ALA A 43 18.71 34.07 85.88
CA ALA A 43 20.11 34.28 86.31
C ALA A 43 20.81 35.44 85.59
N LYS A 44 20.57 35.56 84.24
CA LYS A 44 21.07 36.70 83.43
C LYS A 44 20.36 38.01 83.81
N LEU A 45 19.07 37.94 84.15
CA LEU A 45 18.28 39.08 84.65
C LEU A 45 18.86 39.60 85.97
N ASP A 46 19.16 38.70 86.92
CA ASP A 46 19.76 39.07 88.22
C ASP A 46 21.14 39.68 88.12
N LYS A 47 21.93 39.26 87.13
CA LYS A 47 23.24 39.83 86.83
C LYS A 47 23.17 41.19 86.11
N GLY A 48 21.96 41.60 85.63
CA GLY A 48 21.77 42.90 84.99
C GLY A 48 22.23 42.92 83.52
N ASP A 49 22.37 41.78 82.86
CA ASP A 49 22.85 41.66 81.51
C ASP A 49 21.76 41.91 80.46
N ILE A 50 20.48 41.98 80.82
CA ILE A 50 19.33 42.18 79.96
C ILE A 50 19.02 43.67 79.82
N GLU A 51 18.97 44.18 78.58
CA GLU A 51 18.65 45.60 78.34
C GLU A 51 17.15 45.76 78.03
N LYS A 52 16.54 44.86 77.23
CA LYS A 52 15.13 44.97 76.83
C LYS A 52 14.47 43.60 76.76
N VAL A 53 13.22 43.52 77.25
CA VAL A 53 12.40 42.29 77.18
C VAL A 53 11.14 42.56 76.35
N ILE A 54 10.85 41.69 75.38
CA ILE A 54 9.64 41.72 74.57
C ILE A 54 8.78 40.51 74.95
N ILE A 55 7.59 40.78 75.47
CA ILE A 55 6.64 39.75 75.91
C ILE A 55 5.56 39.59 74.85
N LYS A 56 5.46 38.38 74.23
CA LYS A 56 4.38 37.97 73.32
C LYS A 56 3.66 36.76 73.93
N SER A 57 2.55 36.96 74.61
CA SER A 57 1.86 35.88 75.31
C SER A 57 2.84 35.15 76.24
N ASN A 58 3.09 33.89 76.09
CA ASN A 58 3.98 33.07 76.90
C ASN A 58 5.44 33.01 76.37
N HIS A 59 5.74 33.69 75.27
CA HIS A 59 7.09 33.80 74.72
C HIS A 59 7.74 35.12 75.14
N VAL A 60 8.90 35.02 75.69
CA VAL A 60 9.69 36.16 76.12
C VAL A 60 10.98 36.18 75.33
N SER A 61 11.16 37.21 74.56
CA SER A 61 12.43 37.48 73.88
C SER A 61 13.15 38.62 74.57
N ALA A 62 14.40 38.44 74.90
CA ALA A 62 15.22 39.47 75.50
C ALA A 62 16.42 39.83 74.65
N VAL A 63 16.81 41.09 74.70
CA VAL A 63 18.04 41.63 74.14
C VAL A 63 19.00 41.91 75.27
N LEU A 64 20.15 41.23 75.21
CA LEU A 64 21.24 41.45 76.12
C LEU A 64 22.04 42.73 75.77
N LYS A 65 22.85 43.24 76.67
CA LYS A 65 23.74 44.41 76.44
C LYS A 65 24.79 44.21 75.35
N ASP A 66 25.12 42.96 75.07
CA ASP A 66 26.01 42.56 73.96
C ASP A 66 25.28 42.46 72.60
N LYS A 67 24.00 42.84 72.54
CA LYS A 67 23.08 42.77 71.41
C LYS A 67 22.68 41.35 71.01
N THR A 68 23.03 40.32 71.73
CA THR A 68 22.56 38.95 71.50
C THR A 68 21.07 38.87 71.88
N ARG A 69 20.27 38.17 71.03
CA ARG A 69 18.85 37.94 71.34
C ARG A 69 18.67 36.55 71.90
N ILE A 70 18.05 36.47 73.02
CA ILE A 70 17.69 35.19 73.64
C ILE A 70 16.17 35.09 73.76
N ARG A 71 15.68 33.87 73.60
CA ARG A 71 14.26 33.56 73.73
C ARG A 71 14.05 32.54 74.83
N THR A 72 13.04 32.78 75.65
CA THR A 72 12.63 31.80 76.62
C THR A 72 11.10 31.71 76.68
N PHE A 73 10.62 30.60 77.21
CA PHE A 73 9.19 30.39 77.44
C PHE A 73 8.88 30.56 78.93
N THR A 74 7.96 31.45 79.23
CA THR A 74 7.55 31.63 80.62
C THR A 74 6.23 30.89 80.92
N ALA A 75 6.23 30.07 81.97
CA ALA A 75 4.96 29.64 82.57
C ALA A 75 4.29 30.83 83.21
N GLU A 76 3.00 30.75 83.48
CA GLU A 76 2.26 31.81 84.22
C GLU A 76 2.91 32.13 85.54
N TYR A 77 3.80 33.14 85.57
CA TYR A 77 4.47 33.63 86.72
C TYR A 77 3.87 35.01 87.04
N PRO A 78 2.91 35.13 88.04
CA PRO A 78 2.13 36.33 88.24
C PRO A 78 2.93 37.59 88.56
N ASP A 79 4.12 37.46 89.15
CA ASP A 79 4.98 38.57 89.52
C ASP A 79 6.11 38.85 88.55
N PHE A 80 6.16 38.15 87.40
CA PHE A 80 7.26 38.27 86.40
C PHE A 80 7.47 39.71 85.91
N VAL A 81 6.40 40.42 85.64
CA VAL A 81 6.46 41.82 85.19
C VAL A 81 6.95 42.75 86.37
N LYS A 82 6.64 42.44 87.60
CA LYS A 82 7.16 43.20 88.79
C LYS A 82 8.67 43.01 88.90
N VAL A 83 9.14 41.79 88.84
CA VAL A 83 10.57 41.47 88.91
C VAL A 83 11.36 42.16 87.76
N LEU A 84 10.85 42.17 86.54
CA LEU A 84 11.45 42.91 85.46
C LEU A 84 11.50 44.42 85.72
N ARG A 85 10.46 44.97 86.29
CA ARG A 85 10.35 46.40 86.61
C ARG A 85 11.31 46.82 87.77
N GLU A 86 11.44 45.99 88.78
CA GLU A 86 12.35 46.22 89.92
C GLU A 86 13.82 46.17 89.46
N LYS A 87 14.15 45.38 88.43
CA LYS A 87 15.50 45.30 87.82
C LYS A 87 15.74 46.37 86.78
N GLY A 88 14.79 47.27 86.47
CA GLY A 88 14.96 48.42 85.59
C GLY A 88 15.05 48.08 84.12
N VAL A 89 14.55 46.94 83.67
CA VAL A 89 14.62 46.47 82.30
C VAL A 89 13.46 47.06 81.46
N GLN A 90 13.72 47.48 80.23
CA GLN A 90 12.65 47.98 79.35
C GLN A 90 11.74 46.83 78.92
N ILE A 91 10.41 46.98 79.18
CA ILE A 91 9.40 45.98 78.87
C ILE A 91 8.57 46.45 77.65
N GLU A 92 8.52 45.69 76.62
CA GLU A 92 7.66 45.88 75.42
C GLU A 92 6.64 44.71 75.36
N ALA A 93 5.34 44.97 75.46
CA ALA A 93 4.32 43.95 75.22
C ALA A 93 3.76 44.07 73.82
N LYS A 94 3.76 42.93 73.06
CA LYS A 94 3.16 42.87 71.73
C LYS A 94 1.99 41.88 71.72
N PRO A 95 0.89 42.23 71.03
CA PRO A 95 -0.22 41.28 70.88
C PRO A 95 0.24 40.02 70.11
N PRO A 96 -0.42 38.89 70.30
CA PRO A 96 -0.14 37.67 69.47
C PRO A 96 -0.34 37.99 68.01
N ASP A 97 0.52 37.41 67.13
CA ASP A 97 0.41 37.57 65.67
C ASP A 97 -0.84 36.79 65.19
N GLU A 98 -1.98 37.42 65.06
CA GLU A 98 -3.17 36.83 64.45
C GLU A 98 -3.02 36.91 62.92
N SER A 99 -2.82 35.74 62.27
CA SER A 99 -2.88 35.67 60.82
C SER A 99 -4.31 36.01 60.40
N PRO A 100 -4.50 36.91 59.42
CA PRO A 100 -5.83 37.23 58.89
C PRO A 100 -6.58 35.96 58.44
N TRP A 101 -7.87 35.85 58.80
CA TRP A 101 -8.69 34.66 58.52
C TRP A 101 -8.68 34.18 57.08
N TYR A 102 -8.53 35.07 56.08
CA TYR A 102 -8.48 34.76 54.70
C TYR A 102 -7.18 34.02 54.32
N ILE A 103 -6.05 34.28 54.99
CA ILE A 103 -4.79 33.56 54.76
C ILE A 103 -4.95 32.13 55.31
N THR A 104 -5.49 31.95 56.47
CA THR A 104 -5.75 30.63 57.05
C THR A 104 -6.72 29.82 56.19
N PHE A 105 -7.78 30.50 55.70
CA PHE A 105 -8.71 29.87 54.74
C PHE A 105 -8.01 29.44 53.44
N LEU A 106 -7.19 30.30 52.87
CA LEU A 106 -6.50 30.04 51.60
C LEU A 106 -5.44 28.94 51.71
N VAL A 107 -4.73 28.87 52.80
CA VAL A 107 -3.75 27.83 53.11
C VAL A 107 -4.43 26.47 53.33
N THR A 108 -5.57 26.46 54.04
CA THR A 108 -6.28 25.23 54.40
C THR A 108 -7.10 24.68 53.21
N TRP A 109 -7.84 25.54 52.51
CA TRP A 109 -8.77 25.13 51.45
C TRP A 109 -8.21 25.28 50.04
N GLY A 110 -7.19 26.11 49.83
CA GLY A 110 -6.57 26.35 48.53
C GLY A 110 -6.12 25.07 47.82
N PRO A 111 -5.36 24.18 48.48
CA PRO A 111 -4.93 22.90 47.86
C PRO A 111 -6.11 22.01 47.46
N PHE A 112 -7.20 22.00 48.24
CA PHE A 112 -8.39 21.20 47.97
C PHE A 112 -9.17 21.72 46.78
N VAL A 113 -9.36 23.03 46.65
CA VAL A 113 -10.01 23.67 45.50
C VAL A 113 -9.18 23.44 44.21
N LEU A 114 -7.86 23.52 44.35
CA LEU A 114 -6.96 23.26 43.22
C LEU A 114 -6.99 21.79 42.78
N PHE A 115 -7.00 20.86 43.75
CA PHE A 115 -7.14 19.43 43.46
C PHE A 115 -8.47 19.12 42.74
N LEU A 116 -9.58 19.70 43.20
CA LEU A 116 -10.88 19.58 42.56
C LEU A 116 -10.88 20.17 41.14
N GLY A 117 -10.27 21.33 40.96
CA GLY A 117 -10.12 21.97 39.65
C GLY A 117 -9.28 21.11 38.66
N LEU A 118 -8.16 20.59 39.16
CA LEU A 118 -7.30 19.67 38.40
C LEU A 118 -8.02 18.36 38.04
N TRP A 119 -8.74 17.80 39.04
CA TRP A 119 -9.56 16.59 38.86
C TRP A 119 -10.63 16.81 37.78
N PHE A 120 -11.35 17.92 37.83
CA PHE A 120 -12.37 18.24 36.83
C PHE A 120 -11.77 18.50 35.45
N PHE A 121 -10.62 19.13 35.40
CA PHE A 121 -9.87 19.33 34.16
C PHE A 121 -9.41 18.00 33.54
N LEU A 122 -8.83 17.10 34.33
CA LEU A 122 -8.40 15.76 33.86
C LEU A 122 -9.60 14.91 33.41
N MET A 123 -10.71 14.93 34.18
CA MET A 123 -11.95 14.24 33.77
C MET A 123 -12.47 14.75 32.42
N ARG A 124 -12.46 16.07 32.23
CA ARG A 124 -12.88 16.68 30.96
C ARG A 124 -11.93 16.32 29.80
N GLN A 125 -10.65 16.24 30.07
CA GLN A 125 -9.65 15.82 29.08
C GLN A 125 -9.80 14.34 28.74
N MET A 126 -10.08 13.47 29.68
CA MET A 126 -10.38 12.06 29.46
C MET A 126 -11.67 11.86 28.64
N GLN A 127 -12.72 12.65 28.87
CA GLN A 127 -13.96 12.59 28.08
C GLN A 127 -13.73 12.99 26.62
N ILE A 128 -12.86 13.96 26.33
CA ILE A 128 -12.49 14.36 24.96
C ILE A 128 -11.64 13.26 24.28
N GLY A 129 -10.82 12.54 25.03
CA GLY A 129 -10.05 11.38 24.56
C GLY A 129 -10.90 10.13 24.30
N GLY A 130 -11.91 9.88 25.13
CA GLY A 130 -12.82 8.74 25.03
C GLY A 130 -13.65 8.73 23.74
N ASN A 131 -14.06 9.88 23.23
CA ASN A 131 -14.76 9.99 21.95
C ASN A 131 -13.86 9.64 20.74
N LYS A 132 -12.54 9.77 20.83
CA LYS A 132 -11.63 9.30 19.78
C LYS A 132 -11.44 7.78 19.80
N ALA A 133 -11.42 7.16 20.97
CA ALA A 133 -11.34 5.70 21.09
C ALA A 133 -12.60 5.00 20.53
N LEU A 134 -13.79 5.58 20.68
CA LEU A 134 -15.04 5.08 20.10
C LEU A 134 -15.13 5.29 18.57
N SER A 135 -14.27 6.14 17.97
CA SER A 135 -14.26 6.36 16.51
C SER A 135 -13.43 5.35 15.74
N PHE A 136 -12.65 4.47 16.37
CA PHE A 136 -11.87 3.43 15.69
C PHE A 136 -12.72 2.37 14.99
N GLY A 137 -13.94 2.14 15.47
CA GLY A 137 -14.88 1.19 14.87
C GLY A 137 -15.74 1.74 13.74
N LYS A 138 -15.64 3.05 13.41
CA LYS A 138 -16.40 3.62 12.29
C LYS A 138 -15.77 3.27 10.96
N SER A 139 -16.59 2.90 10.00
CA SER A 139 -16.18 2.63 8.63
C SER A 139 -15.48 3.87 8.03
N ARG A 140 -14.36 3.63 7.33
CA ARG A 140 -13.69 4.63 6.51
C ARG A 140 -14.26 4.70 5.09
N ALA A 141 -15.43 4.10 4.87
CA ALA A 141 -16.08 4.09 3.57
C ALA A 141 -16.23 5.52 3.04
N ARG A 142 -15.80 5.72 1.81
CA ARG A 142 -15.94 7.00 1.11
C ARG A 142 -17.26 6.99 0.36
N MET A 143 -18.19 7.78 0.82
CA MET A 143 -19.38 8.08 0.04
C MET A 143 -18.97 9.02 -1.11
N LEU A 144 -19.16 8.58 -2.34
CA LEU A 144 -19.04 9.47 -3.50
C LEU A 144 -20.31 10.30 -3.57
N THR A 145 -20.24 11.52 -3.04
CA THR A 145 -21.31 12.52 -3.06
C THR A 145 -21.51 13.05 -4.47
N GLU A 146 -22.70 13.52 -4.80
CA GLU A 146 -23.18 13.96 -6.11
C GLU A 146 -22.36 15.07 -6.82
N GLU A 147 -21.46 15.75 -6.13
CA GLU A 147 -20.69 16.89 -6.65
C GLU A 147 -19.54 16.52 -7.61
N ARG A 148 -19.16 15.24 -7.72
CA ARG A 148 -18.14 14.79 -8.68
C ARG A 148 -18.82 14.27 -9.94
N LYS A 149 -18.26 14.61 -11.11
CA LYS A 149 -18.69 14.10 -12.42
C LYS A 149 -18.97 12.60 -12.34
N LYS A 150 -20.25 12.21 -12.51
CA LYS A 150 -20.68 10.81 -12.45
C LYS A 150 -19.96 10.02 -13.54
N VAL A 151 -19.31 8.94 -13.18
CA VAL A 151 -18.74 7.96 -14.12
C VAL A 151 -19.90 7.14 -14.67
N THR A 152 -19.99 7.02 -15.99
CA THR A 152 -21.04 6.26 -16.68
C THR A 152 -20.43 5.22 -17.60
N PHE A 153 -21.23 4.40 -18.26
CA PHE A 153 -20.77 3.41 -19.24
C PHE A 153 -20.04 4.03 -20.45
N SER A 154 -20.23 5.31 -20.71
CA SER A 154 -19.47 6.04 -21.74
C SER A 154 -17.99 6.23 -21.39
N ASP A 155 -17.63 6.12 -20.11
CA ASP A 155 -16.26 6.22 -19.61
C ASP A 155 -15.60 4.83 -19.50
N VAL A 156 -16.35 3.76 -19.69
CA VAL A 156 -15.89 2.36 -19.67
C VAL A 156 -15.90 1.82 -21.08
N ALA A 157 -14.81 1.24 -21.54
CA ALA A 157 -14.69 0.68 -22.88
C ALA A 157 -13.98 -0.69 -22.85
N GLY A 158 -14.18 -1.50 -23.89
CA GLY A 158 -13.47 -2.76 -24.11
C GLY A 158 -13.84 -3.91 -23.17
N ILE A 159 -15.03 -3.87 -22.58
CA ILE A 159 -15.59 -4.91 -21.69
C ILE A 159 -17.11 -5.04 -21.92
N ASP A 160 -17.53 -5.17 -23.16
CA ASP A 160 -18.96 -5.09 -23.51
C ASP A 160 -19.75 -6.26 -22.91
N GLU A 161 -19.20 -7.48 -22.87
CA GLU A 161 -19.83 -8.64 -22.24
C GLU A 161 -20.05 -8.40 -20.73
N ALA A 162 -19.07 -7.86 -20.04
CA ALA A 162 -19.20 -7.54 -18.62
C ALA A 162 -20.25 -6.43 -18.38
N LYS A 163 -20.39 -5.47 -19.31
CA LYS A 163 -21.45 -4.45 -19.24
C LYS A 163 -22.83 -5.07 -19.41
N GLU A 164 -23.01 -5.99 -20.35
CA GLU A 164 -24.27 -6.69 -20.57
C GLU A 164 -24.69 -7.49 -19.34
N GLU A 165 -23.76 -8.22 -18.71
CA GLU A 165 -24.03 -8.99 -17.50
C GLU A 165 -24.52 -8.12 -16.32
N VAL A 166 -24.09 -6.86 -16.24
CA VAL A 166 -24.48 -5.96 -15.14
C VAL A 166 -25.68 -5.06 -15.47
N LEU A 167 -26.19 -5.05 -16.70
CA LEU A 167 -27.38 -4.27 -17.08
C LEU A 167 -28.60 -4.61 -16.25
N GLU A 168 -28.82 -5.89 -15.95
CA GLU A 168 -29.94 -6.33 -15.10
C GLU A 168 -29.89 -5.70 -13.69
N ILE A 169 -28.67 -5.50 -13.16
CA ILE A 169 -28.42 -4.89 -11.86
C ILE A 169 -28.84 -3.41 -11.89
N ILE A 170 -28.47 -2.71 -12.97
CA ILE A 170 -28.82 -1.31 -13.18
C ILE A 170 -30.33 -1.14 -13.33
N GLU A 171 -30.97 -1.98 -14.14
CA GLU A 171 -32.41 -1.95 -14.31
C GLU A 171 -33.16 -2.19 -12.99
N PHE A 172 -32.67 -3.13 -12.19
CA PHE A 172 -33.25 -3.37 -10.87
C PHE A 172 -33.09 -2.18 -9.93
N LEU A 173 -31.91 -1.60 -9.85
CA LEU A 173 -31.68 -0.43 -9.00
C LEU A 173 -32.56 0.76 -9.41
N LYS A 174 -32.88 0.87 -10.72
CA LYS A 174 -33.79 1.90 -11.25
C LYS A 174 -35.29 1.58 -10.96
N ASP A 175 -35.70 0.33 -11.12
CA ASP A 175 -37.09 -0.11 -10.86
C ASP A 175 -37.15 -1.52 -10.26
N PRO A 176 -37.01 -1.65 -8.94
CA PRO A 176 -37.09 -2.94 -8.25
C PRO A 176 -38.43 -3.65 -8.41
N ARG A 177 -39.51 -2.88 -8.58
CA ARG A 177 -40.88 -3.43 -8.64
C ARG A 177 -41.15 -4.26 -9.89
N LYS A 178 -40.50 -3.96 -11.00
CA LYS A 178 -40.60 -4.71 -12.26
C LYS A 178 -40.23 -6.18 -12.07
N PHE A 179 -39.15 -6.44 -11.35
CA PHE A 179 -38.58 -7.78 -11.14
C PHE A 179 -39.36 -8.56 -10.07
N GLN A 180 -39.79 -7.90 -9.01
CA GLN A 180 -40.59 -8.51 -7.93
C GLN A 180 -41.93 -9.07 -8.41
N LYS A 181 -42.61 -8.40 -9.36
CA LYS A 181 -43.88 -8.86 -9.93
C LYS A 181 -43.79 -10.22 -10.63
N LEU A 182 -42.66 -10.57 -11.19
CA LEU A 182 -42.40 -11.82 -11.90
C LEU A 182 -41.77 -12.91 -11.01
N GLY A 183 -41.58 -12.63 -9.71
CA GLY A 183 -40.97 -13.57 -8.76
C GLY A 183 -39.44 -13.73 -8.96
N GLY A 184 -38.80 -12.89 -9.78
CA GLY A 184 -37.35 -12.89 -10.00
C GLY A 184 -36.61 -12.48 -8.72
N ARG A 185 -35.60 -13.24 -8.36
CA ARG A 185 -34.68 -12.90 -7.27
C ARG A 185 -33.39 -12.32 -7.88
N ILE A 186 -32.99 -11.15 -7.42
CA ILE A 186 -31.78 -10.50 -7.85
C ILE A 186 -30.60 -10.95 -7.00
N PRO A 187 -29.41 -11.05 -7.60
CA PRO A 187 -28.22 -11.40 -6.85
C PRO A 187 -27.99 -10.40 -5.72
N LYS A 188 -27.75 -10.92 -4.50
CA LYS A 188 -27.39 -10.10 -3.35
C LYS A 188 -26.00 -9.49 -3.50
N GLY A 189 -25.11 -10.24 -4.13
CA GLY A 189 -23.75 -9.84 -4.35
C GLY A 189 -23.21 -10.21 -5.72
N VAL A 190 -22.36 -9.36 -6.24
CA VAL A 190 -21.65 -9.53 -7.52
C VAL A 190 -20.15 -9.49 -7.27
N LEU A 191 -19.47 -10.52 -7.70
CA LEU A 191 -18.01 -10.59 -7.65
C LEU A 191 -17.45 -10.26 -9.03
N ILE A 192 -16.71 -9.15 -9.14
CA ILE A 192 -15.99 -8.76 -10.35
C ILE A 192 -14.58 -9.35 -10.28
N VAL A 193 -14.24 -10.21 -11.22
CA VAL A 193 -12.97 -10.94 -11.26
C VAL A 193 -12.19 -10.54 -12.50
N GLY A 194 -10.88 -10.45 -12.40
CA GLY A 194 -10.02 -10.23 -13.56
C GLY A 194 -8.62 -9.72 -13.20
N PRO A 195 -7.70 -9.69 -14.17
CA PRO A 195 -6.35 -9.19 -13.96
C PRO A 195 -6.30 -7.76 -13.43
N PRO A 196 -5.19 -7.33 -12.80
CA PRO A 196 -5.04 -5.94 -12.36
C PRO A 196 -5.07 -4.99 -13.56
N GLY A 197 -5.62 -3.77 -13.34
CA GLY A 197 -5.67 -2.74 -14.37
C GLY A 197 -6.77 -2.89 -15.43
N THR A 198 -7.66 -3.89 -15.35
CA THR A 198 -8.73 -4.11 -16.33
C THR A 198 -9.98 -3.24 -16.13
N GLY A 199 -10.02 -2.39 -15.11
CA GLY A 199 -11.12 -1.44 -14.90
C GLY A 199 -12.23 -1.91 -13.97
N LYS A 200 -12.02 -2.93 -13.13
CA LYS A 200 -13.03 -3.47 -12.19
C LYS A 200 -13.66 -2.40 -11.30
N THR A 201 -12.85 -1.59 -10.67
CA THR A 201 -13.31 -0.46 -9.82
C THR A 201 -14.04 0.60 -10.64
N LEU A 202 -13.61 0.83 -11.89
CA LEU A 202 -14.26 1.77 -12.80
C LEU A 202 -15.65 1.28 -13.22
N LEU A 203 -15.77 -0.01 -13.53
CA LEU A 203 -17.06 -0.66 -13.85
C LEU A 203 -18.04 -0.54 -12.68
N ALA A 204 -17.60 -0.83 -11.44
CA ALA A 204 -18.46 -0.70 -10.26
C ALA A 204 -18.98 0.74 -10.06
N LYS A 205 -18.10 1.75 -10.28
CA LYS A 205 -18.50 3.17 -10.26
C LYS A 205 -19.47 3.51 -11.39
N ALA A 206 -19.27 2.95 -12.58
CA ALA A 206 -20.14 3.20 -13.72
C ALA A 206 -21.53 2.60 -13.50
N ILE A 207 -21.64 1.41 -12.88
CA ILE A 207 -22.93 0.82 -12.50
C ILE A 207 -23.72 1.77 -11.58
N ALA A 208 -23.06 2.31 -10.55
CA ALA A 208 -23.71 3.25 -9.63
C ALA A 208 -24.11 4.56 -10.32
N GLY A 209 -23.23 5.10 -11.18
CA GLY A 209 -23.50 6.32 -11.93
C GLY A 209 -24.64 6.17 -12.93
N GLU A 210 -24.72 5.03 -13.60
CA GLU A 210 -25.77 4.69 -14.57
C GLU A 210 -27.12 4.43 -13.88
N ALA A 211 -27.07 3.77 -12.70
CA ALA A 211 -28.25 3.56 -11.87
C ALA A 211 -28.70 4.83 -11.14
N GLY A 212 -27.83 5.81 -10.98
CA GLY A 212 -28.12 7.05 -10.25
C GLY A 212 -28.21 6.88 -8.73
N VAL A 213 -27.56 5.85 -8.17
CA VAL A 213 -27.61 5.50 -6.74
C VAL A 213 -26.30 5.87 -6.01
N PRO A 214 -26.35 6.08 -4.68
CA PRO A 214 -25.17 6.27 -3.85
C PRO A 214 -24.17 5.12 -3.96
N PHE A 215 -22.88 5.44 -3.93
CA PHE A 215 -21.78 4.48 -4.02
C PHE A 215 -20.86 4.58 -2.79
N PHE A 216 -20.82 3.52 -2.00
CA PHE A 216 -19.94 3.40 -0.85
C PHE A 216 -18.75 2.52 -1.22
N SER A 217 -17.53 3.06 -1.17
CA SER A 217 -16.33 2.31 -1.52
C SER A 217 -15.39 2.16 -0.34
N ILE A 218 -14.90 0.94 -0.15
CA ILE A 218 -13.88 0.59 0.84
C ILE A 218 -12.92 -0.43 0.23
N SER A 219 -11.66 -0.43 0.69
CA SER A 219 -10.71 -1.50 0.36
C SER A 219 -10.82 -2.64 1.37
N GLY A 220 -10.69 -3.90 0.92
CA GLY A 220 -10.59 -5.05 1.81
C GLY A 220 -9.45 -4.91 2.83
N SER A 221 -8.36 -4.24 2.46
CA SER A 221 -7.25 -3.94 3.36
C SER A 221 -7.64 -3.02 4.53
N ASP A 222 -8.66 -2.16 4.37
CA ASP A 222 -9.14 -1.27 5.44
C ASP A 222 -9.84 -2.03 6.58
N PHE A 223 -10.20 -3.28 6.37
CA PHE A 223 -10.79 -4.14 7.39
C PHE A 223 -9.73 -4.90 8.20
N VAL A 224 -8.49 -5.00 7.70
CA VAL A 224 -7.40 -5.70 8.37
C VAL A 224 -6.71 -4.73 9.32
N GLU A 225 -6.91 -4.95 10.61
CA GLU A 225 -6.34 -4.12 11.69
C GLU A 225 -5.62 -5.02 12.72
N MET A 226 -4.76 -4.44 13.54
CA MET A 226 -4.07 -5.20 14.60
C MET A 226 -4.95 -5.47 15.84
N PHE A 227 -6.08 -4.77 15.95
CA PHE A 227 -6.97 -4.88 17.11
C PHE A 227 -8.17 -5.77 16.79
N VAL A 228 -8.34 -6.82 17.57
CA VAL A 228 -9.44 -7.79 17.42
C VAL A 228 -10.81 -7.10 17.51
N GLY A 229 -11.68 -7.38 16.54
CA GLY A 229 -13.05 -6.88 16.47
C GLY A 229 -13.25 -5.52 15.80
N VAL A 230 -12.17 -4.78 15.48
CA VAL A 230 -12.28 -3.48 14.79
C VAL A 230 -12.74 -3.67 13.35
N GLY A 231 -12.18 -4.64 12.63
CA GLY A 231 -12.61 -5.00 11.28
C GLY A 231 -14.07 -5.41 11.21
N ALA A 232 -14.52 -6.27 12.10
CA ALA A 232 -15.90 -6.69 12.21
C ALA A 232 -16.86 -5.51 12.51
N SER A 233 -16.44 -4.57 13.36
CA SER A 233 -17.23 -3.36 13.66
C SER A 233 -17.36 -2.45 12.43
N ARG A 234 -16.28 -2.31 11.62
CA ARG A 234 -16.33 -1.54 10.37
C ARG A 234 -17.22 -2.15 9.31
N VAL A 235 -17.21 -3.49 9.21
CA VAL A 235 -18.13 -4.21 8.32
C VAL A 235 -19.57 -3.86 8.71
N ARG A 236 -19.93 -4.01 9.99
CA ARG A 236 -21.29 -3.71 10.46
C ARG A 236 -21.70 -2.26 10.18
N ASP A 237 -20.83 -1.29 10.50
CA ASP A 237 -21.10 0.12 10.25
C ASP A 237 -21.28 0.42 8.76
N LEU A 238 -20.48 -0.19 7.88
CA LEU A 238 -20.62 -0.06 6.42
C LEU A 238 -22.00 -0.53 5.94
N PHE A 239 -22.43 -1.69 6.39
CA PHE A 239 -23.72 -2.25 6.01
C PHE A 239 -24.91 -1.46 6.60
N GLU A 240 -24.80 -0.96 7.83
CA GLU A 240 -25.78 -0.03 8.41
C GLU A 240 -25.90 1.27 7.61
N GLN A 241 -24.78 1.82 7.16
CA GLN A 241 -24.77 3.01 6.31
C GLN A 241 -25.43 2.73 4.97
N GLY A 242 -25.14 1.58 4.35
CA GLY A 242 -25.80 1.15 3.11
C GLY A 242 -27.31 1.06 3.26
N LYS A 243 -27.79 0.41 4.33
CA LYS A 243 -29.24 0.30 4.63
C LYS A 243 -29.92 1.66 4.79
N LYS A 244 -29.24 2.62 5.44
CA LYS A 244 -29.78 3.97 5.63
C LYS A 244 -29.91 4.78 4.34
N HIS A 245 -29.14 4.42 3.30
CA HIS A 245 -29.07 5.16 2.03
C HIS A 245 -29.59 4.32 0.85
N ALA A 246 -30.37 3.29 1.11
CA ALA A 246 -30.94 2.46 0.07
C ALA A 246 -31.96 3.25 -0.81
N PRO A 247 -31.98 3.03 -2.15
CA PRO A 247 -31.15 2.10 -2.89
C PRO A 247 -29.70 2.58 -3.06
N CYS A 248 -28.70 1.68 -2.87
CA CYS A 248 -27.29 2.03 -2.99
C CYS A 248 -26.43 0.82 -3.39
N ILE A 249 -25.18 1.10 -3.77
CA ILE A 249 -24.15 0.08 -4.01
C ILE A 249 -23.07 0.20 -2.93
N ILE A 250 -22.75 -0.94 -2.30
CA ILE A 250 -21.58 -1.12 -1.45
C ILE A 250 -20.50 -1.82 -2.28
N PHE A 251 -19.34 -1.20 -2.42
CA PHE A 251 -18.23 -1.75 -3.18
C PHE A 251 -17.04 -2.05 -2.28
N ILE A 252 -16.56 -3.29 -2.34
CA ILE A 252 -15.37 -3.75 -1.63
C ILE A 252 -14.30 -4.08 -2.67
N ASP A 253 -13.26 -3.27 -2.74
CA ASP A 253 -12.11 -3.54 -3.58
C ASP A 253 -11.12 -4.48 -2.87
N GLU A 254 -10.38 -5.29 -3.62
CA GLU A 254 -9.40 -6.23 -3.08
C GLU A 254 -9.97 -7.13 -1.96
N ILE A 255 -11.14 -7.73 -2.21
CA ILE A 255 -11.83 -8.57 -1.21
C ILE A 255 -10.97 -9.73 -0.73
N ASP A 256 -9.99 -10.18 -1.51
CA ASP A 256 -9.03 -11.22 -1.18
C ASP A 256 -8.14 -10.85 0.03
N ALA A 257 -8.03 -9.58 0.42
CA ALA A 257 -7.35 -9.18 1.64
C ALA A 257 -8.01 -9.75 2.91
N VAL A 258 -9.35 -9.89 2.90
CA VAL A 258 -10.17 -10.39 4.02
C VAL A 258 -10.71 -11.80 3.75
N GLY A 259 -11.07 -12.06 2.49
CA GLY A 259 -11.82 -13.25 2.07
C GLY A 259 -10.98 -14.49 1.79
N ARG A 260 -9.72 -14.57 2.21
CA ARG A 260 -8.86 -15.74 1.95
C ARG A 260 -9.31 -16.98 2.70
N LEU A 261 -9.02 -18.15 2.10
CA LEU A 261 -9.17 -19.47 2.68
C LEU A 261 -8.55 -19.55 4.09
N ARG A 262 -9.21 -20.29 4.98
CA ARG A 262 -8.78 -20.56 6.36
C ARG A 262 -7.50 -21.35 6.36
N GLY A 263 -6.37 -20.73 6.68
CA GLY A 263 -5.09 -21.38 6.82
C GLY A 263 -4.84 -21.76 8.29
N ALA A 264 -4.30 -22.94 8.54
CA ALA A 264 -3.79 -23.34 9.85
C ALA A 264 -2.49 -22.58 10.17
N GLY A 265 -2.57 -21.27 10.48
CA GLY A 265 -1.44 -20.42 10.82
C GLY A 265 -1.41 -20.11 12.31
N LEU A 266 -0.27 -20.37 12.95
CA LEU A 266 0.04 -19.97 14.32
C LEU A 266 0.39 -18.46 14.36
N GLY A 267 -0.63 -17.59 14.62
CA GLY A 267 -0.35 -16.15 14.80
C GLY A 267 -1.62 -15.30 14.93
N GLY A 268 -1.67 -14.42 15.92
CA GLY A 268 -2.84 -13.60 16.32
C GLY A 268 -3.43 -12.64 15.26
N GLY A 269 -2.85 -12.53 14.06
CA GLY A 269 -3.41 -11.75 12.95
C GLY A 269 -4.40 -12.54 12.08
N HIS A 270 -4.51 -13.85 12.28
CA HIS A 270 -5.46 -14.70 11.55
C HIS A 270 -6.86 -14.66 12.18
N ASP A 271 -6.94 -14.62 13.51
CA ASP A 271 -8.21 -14.59 14.24
C ASP A 271 -9.04 -13.36 13.91
N GLU A 272 -8.40 -12.22 13.72
CA GLU A 272 -9.07 -10.97 13.38
C GLU A 272 -9.66 -10.97 11.96
N ARG A 273 -8.90 -11.48 10.98
CA ARG A 273 -9.38 -11.62 9.60
C ARG A 273 -10.55 -12.61 9.52
N GLU A 274 -10.45 -13.74 10.23
CA GLU A 274 -11.52 -14.73 10.27
C GLU A 274 -12.77 -14.16 10.94
N GLN A 275 -12.64 -13.40 12.03
CA GLN A 275 -13.75 -12.73 12.68
C GLN A 275 -14.39 -11.70 11.73
N THR A 276 -13.59 -10.95 10.99
CA THR A 276 -14.07 -9.97 10.02
C THR A 276 -14.80 -10.64 8.85
N LEU A 277 -14.24 -11.74 8.31
CA LEU A 277 -14.89 -12.52 7.28
C LEU A 277 -16.23 -13.11 7.77
N ASN A 278 -16.25 -13.69 8.96
CA ASN A 278 -17.49 -14.21 9.54
C ASN A 278 -18.53 -13.11 9.73
N GLN A 279 -18.14 -11.92 10.15
CA GLN A 279 -19.06 -10.79 10.24
C GLN A 279 -19.59 -10.36 8.85
N LEU A 280 -18.72 -10.35 7.82
CA LEU A 280 -19.13 -10.06 6.45
C LEU A 280 -20.18 -11.08 5.98
N LEU A 281 -19.95 -12.37 6.21
CA LEU A 281 -20.90 -13.44 5.85
C LEU A 281 -22.24 -13.27 6.58
N VAL A 282 -22.21 -12.93 7.88
CA VAL A 282 -23.43 -12.67 8.66
C VAL A 282 -24.21 -11.48 8.12
N GLU A 283 -23.53 -10.38 7.80
CA GLU A 283 -24.19 -9.20 7.23
C GLU A 283 -24.80 -9.51 5.86
N MET A 284 -24.09 -10.26 5.00
CA MET A 284 -24.60 -10.68 3.68
C MET A 284 -25.83 -11.60 3.81
N ASP A 285 -25.82 -12.55 4.74
CA ASP A 285 -26.95 -13.46 4.97
C ASP A 285 -28.15 -12.70 5.55
N GLY A 286 -27.91 -11.68 6.39
CA GLY A 286 -28.91 -10.81 6.99
C GLY A 286 -29.50 -9.74 6.05
N PHE A 287 -29.06 -9.67 4.79
CA PHE A 287 -29.63 -8.76 3.80
C PHE A 287 -30.91 -9.32 3.20
N ASP A 288 -31.97 -8.50 3.21
CA ASP A 288 -33.15 -8.79 2.41
C ASP A 288 -33.00 -8.15 1.03
N THR A 289 -33.24 -8.93 -0.03
CA THR A 289 -33.19 -8.47 -1.42
C THR A 289 -34.14 -7.32 -1.73
N THR A 290 -35.12 -7.09 -0.84
CA THR A 290 -36.10 -6.01 -0.95
C THR A 290 -35.57 -4.65 -0.50
N GLU A 291 -34.46 -4.59 0.24
CA GLU A 291 -33.91 -3.34 0.76
C GLU A 291 -33.20 -2.47 -0.31
N GLY A 292 -32.98 -2.98 -1.52
CA GLY A 292 -32.37 -2.21 -2.62
C GLY A 292 -30.86 -1.93 -2.46
N VAL A 293 -30.19 -2.67 -1.58
CA VAL A 293 -28.73 -2.60 -1.43
C VAL A 293 -28.08 -3.74 -2.19
N ILE A 294 -27.09 -3.43 -3.05
CA ILE A 294 -26.32 -4.44 -3.78
C ILE A 294 -24.86 -4.35 -3.35
N LEU A 295 -24.32 -5.51 -2.98
CA LEU A 295 -22.89 -5.64 -2.67
C LEU A 295 -22.13 -6.01 -3.95
N ILE A 296 -21.11 -5.22 -4.29
CA ILE A 296 -20.16 -5.53 -5.37
C ILE A 296 -18.78 -5.69 -4.76
N ALA A 297 -18.11 -6.78 -5.06
CA ALA A 297 -16.71 -6.95 -4.67
C ALA A 297 -15.82 -7.13 -5.90
N ALA A 298 -14.56 -6.72 -5.79
CA ALA A 298 -13.57 -6.94 -6.83
C ALA A 298 -12.34 -7.70 -6.29
N THR A 299 -11.81 -8.61 -7.09
CA THR A 299 -10.58 -9.33 -6.78
C THR A 299 -9.75 -9.60 -8.04
N ASN A 300 -8.43 -9.66 -7.86
CA ASN A 300 -7.50 -10.14 -8.88
C ASN A 300 -7.22 -11.64 -8.73
N ARG A 301 -7.59 -12.24 -7.59
CA ARG A 301 -7.27 -13.61 -7.22
C ARG A 301 -8.50 -14.36 -6.70
N PRO A 302 -9.38 -14.82 -7.58
CA PRO A 302 -10.56 -15.58 -7.17
C PRO A 302 -10.20 -16.95 -6.55
N ASP A 303 -9.04 -17.49 -6.88
CA ASP A 303 -8.49 -18.77 -6.44
C ASP A 303 -8.22 -18.84 -4.92
N VAL A 304 -7.93 -17.69 -4.29
CA VAL A 304 -7.64 -17.62 -2.86
C VAL A 304 -8.87 -17.35 -1.98
N LEU A 305 -10.03 -17.09 -2.58
CA LEU A 305 -11.23 -16.74 -1.82
C LEU A 305 -11.84 -17.96 -1.10
N ASP A 306 -12.37 -17.73 0.10
CA ASP A 306 -13.13 -18.74 0.84
C ASP A 306 -14.40 -19.13 0.04
N PRO A 307 -14.61 -20.42 -0.25
CA PRO A 307 -15.79 -20.89 -0.97
C PRO A 307 -17.12 -20.49 -0.32
N ALA A 308 -17.11 -20.18 0.98
CA ALA A 308 -18.28 -19.69 1.68
C ALA A 308 -18.80 -18.36 1.13
N LEU A 309 -17.91 -17.51 0.58
CA LEU A 309 -18.30 -16.25 -0.07
C LEU A 309 -19.04 -16.47 -1.39
N LEU A 310 -18.76 -17.57 -2.09
CA LEU A 310 -19.29 -17.89 -3.42
C LEU A 310 -20.59 -18.72 -3.35
N ARG A 311 -21.12 -18.97 -2.15
CA ARG A 311 -22.37 -19.70 -1.99
C ARG A 311 -23.57 -18.86 -2.44
N PRO A 312 -24.63 -19.50 -3.00
CA PRO A 312 -25.87 -18.81 -3.34
C PRO A 312 -26.42 -17.98 -2.17
N GLY A 313 -26.86 -16.77 -2.46
CA GLY A 313 -27.32 -15.80 -1.46
C GLY A 313 -26.23 -14.87 -0.92
N ARG A 314 -24.99 -14.97 -1.44
CA ARG A 314 -23.83 -14.11 -1.14
C ARG A 314 -23.31 -13.52 -2.44
N PHE A 315 -22.08 -13.87 -2.89
CA PHE A 315 -21.62 -13.52 -4.23
C PHE A 315 -22.07 -14.61 -5.22
N ASP A 316 -23.32 -14.56 -5.56
CA ASP A 316 -24.00 -15.54 -6.41
C ASP A 316 -23.88 -15.23 -7.92
N ARG A 317 -23.35 -14.07 -8.28
CA ARG A 317 -22.99 -13.72 -9.66
C ARG A 317 -21.51 -13.36 -9.74
N GLN A 318 -20.81 -13.93 -10.72
CA GLN A 318 -19.43 -13.58 -11.05
C GLN A 318 -19.40 -12.92 -12.42
N VAL A 319 -18.76 -11.74 -12.50
CA VAL A 319 -18.54 -10.99 -13.73
C VAL A 319 -17.06 -10.98 -14.03
N VAL A 320 -16.67 -11.55 -15.18
CA VAL A 320 -15.25 -11.66 -15.54
C VAL A 320 -14.86 -10.48 -16.43
N VAL A 321 -13.87 -9.71 -15.98
CA VAL A 321 -13.32 -8.57 -16.71
C VAL A 321 -11.92 -8.92 -17.18
N ASN A 322 -11.82 -9.45 -18.39
CA ASN A 322 -10.55 -9.85 -19.01
C ASN A 322 -9.74 -8.66 -19.52
N ARG A 323 -8.52 -8.92 -19.98
CA ARG A 323 -7.76 -7.94 -20.76
C ARG A 323 -8.50 -7.67 -22.07
N PRO A 324 -8.50 -6.41 -22.55
CA PRO A 324 -9.21 -6.04 -23.75
C PRO A 324 -8.56 -6.65 -25.00
N ASP A 325 -9.38 -7.06 -25.95
CA ASP A 325 -8.99 -7.44 -27.31
C ASP A 325 -8.55 -6.20 -28.11
N LEU A 326 -8.16 -6.38 -29.35
CA LEU A 326 -7.72 -5.30 -30.24
C LEU A 326 -8.76 -4.18 -30.36
N ARG A 327 -10.04 -4.53 -30.50
CA ARG A 327 -11.13 -3.55 -30.61
C ARG A 327 -11.32 -2.81 -29.29
N GLY A 328 -11.34 -3.54 -28.18
CA GLY A 328 -11.43 -2.96 -26.86
C GLY A 328 -10.28 -2.01 -26.54
N ARG A 329 -9.04 -2.38 -26.91
CA ARG A 329 -7.88 -1.48 -26.75
C ARG A 329 -8.03 -0.18 -27.55
N SER A 330 -8.52 -0.26 -28.78
CA SER A 330 -8.79 0.93 -29.59
C SER A 330 -9.84 1.83 -28.96
N GLU A 331 -10.92 1.26 -28.41
CA GLU A 331 -11.97 2.02 -27.71
C GLU A 331 -11.47 2.64 -26.40
N ILE A 332 -10.66 1.92 -25.62
CA ILE A 332 -10.02 2.43 -24.41
C ILE A 332 -9.10 3.62 -24.74
N LEU A 333 -8.27 3.48 -25.79
CA LEU A 333 -7.42 4.57 -26.25
C LEU A 333 -8.25 5.81 -26.63
N LYS A 334 -9.37 5.64 -27.33
CA LYS A 334 -10.30 6.75 -27.66
C LYS A 334 -10.83 7.45 -26.41
N VAL A 335 -11.11 6.70 -25.33
CA VAL A 335 -11.59 7.29 -24.07
C VAL A 335 -10.48 8.11 -23.40
N HIS A 336 -9.27 7.58 -23.28
CA HIS A 336 -8.16 8.26 -22.59
C HIS A 336 -7.59 9.44 -23.39
N THR A 337 -7.72 9.41 -24.71
CA THR A 337 -7.23 10.48 -25.59
C THR A 337 -8.19 11.66 -25.74
N LYS A 338 -9.44 11.57 -25.25
CA LYS A 338 -10.43 12.67 -25.32
C LYS A 338 -9.92 14.00 -24.75
N LYS A 339 -8.98 13.95 -23.79
CA LYS A 339 -8.45 15.14 -23.10
C LYS A 339 -7.05 15.54 -23.57
N VAL A 340 -6.47 14.80 -24.50
CA VAL A 340 -5.10 14.98 -24.98
C VAL A 340 -5.15 15.50 -26.42
N PRO A 341 -4.49 16.62 -26.75
CA PRO A 341 -4.41 17.09 -28.12
C PRO A 341 -3.56 16.13 -28.95
N ILE A 342 -4.16 15.49 -29.94
CA ILE A 342 -3.53 14.48 -30.79
C ILE A 342 -3.46 15.01 -32.21
N ALA A 343 -2.31 14.83 -32.87
CA ALA A 343 -2.12 15.17 -34.27
C ALA A 343 -3.03 14.31 -35.18
N GLY A 344 -3.56 14.91 -36.24
CA GLY A 344 -4.54 14.25 -37.12
C GLY A 344 -4.05 13.02 -37.89
N ASN A 345 -2.73 12.77 -37.91
CA ASN A 345 -2.10 11.58 -38.51
C ASN A 345 -1.98 10.38 -37.57
N VAL A 346 -2.40 10.48 -36.30
CA VAL A 346 -2.33 9.42 -35.31
C VAL A 346 -3.52 8.47 -35.46
N GLU A 347 -3.25 7.26 -35.92
CA GLU A 347 -4.24 6.18 -36.00
C GLU A 347 -4.22 5.32 -34.73
N LEU A 348 -5.19 5.55 -33.84
CA LEU A 348 -5.29 4.82 -32.55
C LEU A 348 -5.39 3.29 -32.74
N GLU A 349 -5.94 2.84 -33.86
CA GLU A 349 -6.02 1.41 -34.16
C GLU A 349 -4.64 0.79 -34.41
N LYS A 350 -3.72 1.52 -35.06
CA LYS A 350 -2.32 1.05 -35.20
C LYS A 350 -1.62 0.95 -33.86
N ILE A 351 -1.88 1.92 -32.97
CA ILE A 351 -1.33 1.89 -31.61
C ILE A 351 -1.91 0.69 -30.83
N ALA A 352 -3.22 0.43 -30.95
CA ALA A 352 -3.87 -0.71 -30.33
C ALA A 352 -3.30 -2.05 -30.82
N ARG A 353 -2.97 -2.19 -32.12
CA ARG A 353 -2.29 -3.37 -32.67
C ARG A 353 -0.89 -3.54 -32.08
N GLY A 354 -0.18 -2.45 -31.87
CA GLY A 354 1.17 -2.46 -31.28
C GLY A 354 1.21 -2.67 -29.76
N THR A 355 0.07 -2.87 -29.08
CA THR A 355 -0.04 -3.03 -27.63
C THR A 355 -0.79 -4.30 -27.21
N PRO A 356 -0.40 -5.49 -27.72
CA PRO A 356 -1.05 -6.74 -27.34
C PRO A 356 -0.88 -7.01 -25.85
N GLY A 357 -1.93 -7.52 -25.21
CA GLY A 357 -1.91 -7.87 -23.80
C GLY A 357 -1.93 -6.70 -22.82
N PHE A 358 -2.01 -5.44 -23.28
CA PHE A 358 -2.15 -4.28 -22.38
C PHE A 358 -3.53 -4.28 -21.72
N SER A 359 -3.53 -3.95 -20.44
CA SER A 359 -4.74 -3.65 -19.68
C SER A 359 -5.19 -2.20 -19.92
N GLY A 360 -6.38 -1.84 -19.44
CA GLY A 360 -6.86 -0.45 -19.50
C GLY A 360 -5.92 0.54 -18.83
N ALA A 361 -5.32 0.16 -17.69
CA ALA A 361 -4.36 0.99 -16.97
C ALA A 361 -3.03 1.16 -17.73
N ASP A 362 -2.59 0.12 -18.44
CA ASP A 362 -1.38 0.21 -19.28
C ASP A 362 -1.60 1.17 -20.45
N LEU A 363 -2.80 1.15 -21.06
CA LEU A 363 -3.17 2.04 -22.15
C LEU A 363 -3.34 3.49 -21.67
N GLU A 364 -3.91 3.71 -20.48
CA GLU A 364 -3.96 5.02 -19.84
C GLU A 364 -2.54 5.58 -19.60
N ASN A 365 -1.67 4.74 -19.05
CA ASN A 365 -0.27 5.09 -18.83
C ASN A 365 0.47 5.40 -20.14
N LEU A 366 0.21 4.62 -21.21
CA LEU A 366 0.78 4.87 -22.52
C LEU A 366 0.41 6.25 -23.06
N VAL A 367 -0.88 6.63 -22.99
CA VAL A 367 -1.35 7.96 -23.41
C VAL A 367 -0.71 9.06 -22.57
N ASN A 368 -0.62 8.86 -21.27
CA ASN A 368 0.01 9.82 -20.37
C ASN A 368 1.51 9.99 -20.66
N GLU A 369 2.24 8.89 -20.86
CA GLU A 369 3.67 8.93 -21.20
C GLU A 369 3.92 9.59 -22.56
N ALA A 370 3.07 9.35 -23.55
CA ALA A 370 3.15 10.01 -24.86
C ALA A 370 2.94 11.53 -24.71
N ALA A 371 1.94 11.95 -23.93
CA ALA A 371 1.71 13.36 -23.67
C ALA A 371 2.88 14.02 -22.90
N LEU A 372 3.46 13.33 -21.92
CA LEU A 372 4.64 13.79 -21.19
C LEU A 372 5.87 13.91 -22.10
N TRP A 373 6.03 12.98 -23.04
CA TRP A 373 7.12 13.02 -24.02
C TRP A 373 6.99 14.21 -24.96
N ALA A 374 5.80 14.42 -25.54
CA ALA A 374 5.51 15.58 -26.38
C ALA A 374 5.72 16.90 -25.65
N ALA A 375 5.26 16.98 -24.38
CA ALA A 375 5.44 18.18 -23.56
C ALA A 375 6.91 18.50 -23.29
N ARG A 376 7.77 17.52 -23.06
CA ARG A 376 9.24 17.71 -22.90
C ARG A 376 9.90 18.28 -24.15
N GLN A 377 9.33 18.03 -25.33
CA GLN A 377 9.79 18.56 -26.60
C GLN A 377 9.12 19.88 -26.99
N ASN A 378 8.29 20.46 -26.10
CA ASN A 378 7.52 21.67 -26.33
C ASN A 378 6.58 21.58 -27.55
N LYS A 379 6.11 20.37 -27.89
CA LYS A 379 5.10 20.16 -28.94
C LYS A 379 3.73 20.62 -28.46
N LYS A 380 2.87 21.00 -29.42
CA LYS A 380 1.47 21.40 -29.14
C LYS A 380 0.51 20.21 -29.17
N GLU A 381 0.86 19.18 -29.89
CA GLU A 381 0.05 17.97 -30.12
C GLU A 381 0.93 16.74 -29.99
N VAL A 382 0.32 15.61 -29.61
CA VAL A 382 1.01 14.31 -29.51
C VAL A 382 1.00 13.64 -30.87
N GLU A 383 2.18 13.31 -31.37
CA GLU A 383 2.40 12.67 -32.66
C GLU A 383 2.60 11.14 -32.53
N VAL A 384 2.61 10.42 -33.66
CA VAL A 384 2.84 8.97 -33.71
C VAL A 384 4.17 8.58 -33.04
N ILE A 385 5.23 9.37 -33.26
CA ILE A 385 6.55 9.12 -32.68
C ILE A 385 6.53 9.17 -31.15
N ASP A 386 5.71 10.05 -30.55
CA ASP A 386 5.61 10.18 -29.12
C ASP A 386 4.95 8.95 -28.50
N PHE A 387 3.95 8.37 -29.19
CA PHE A 387 3.35 7.08 -28.81
C PHE A 387 4.32 5.92 -28.95
N GLU A 388 5.15 5.89 -30.00
CA GLU A 388 6.17 4.85 -30.16
C GLU A 388 7.21 4.91 -29.02
N MET A 389 7.70 6.11 -28.69
CA MET A 389 8.63 6.30 -27.56
C MET A 389 8.01 5.94 -26.22
N ALA A 390 6.74 6.28 -26.02
CA ALA A 390 5.99 5.90 -24.82
C ALA A 390 5.79 4.38 -24.75
N LYS A 391 5.45 3.73 -25.85
CA LYS A 391 5.31 2.27 -25.95
C LYS A 391 6.62 1.57 -25.59
N ASP A 392 7.73 2.02 -26.15
CA ASP A 392 9.05 1.50 -25.83
C ASP A 392 9.35 1.62 -24.33
N LYS A 393 9.03 2.77 -23.73
CA LYS A 393 9.22 3.00 -22.29
C LYS A 393 8.34 2.09 -21.43
N VAL A 394 7.08 1.88 -21.81
CA VAL A 394 6.13 1.06 -21.03
C VAL A 394 6.49 -0.44 -21.15
N LEU A 395 6.85 -0.90 -22.34
CA LEU A 395 7.17 -2.31 -22.59
C LEU A 395 8.57 -2.71 -22.10
N MET A 396 9.59 -1.88 -22.38
CA MET A 396 10.99 -2.20 -22.14
C MET A 396 11.59 -1.49 -20.93
N GLY A 397 10.88 -0.50 -20.37
CA GLY A 397 11.38 0.34 -19.29
C GLY A 397 12.16 1.58 -19.78
N ALA A 398 12.58 2.41 -18.84
CA ALA A 398 13.35 3.62 -19.14
C ALA A 398 14.77 3.30 -19.61
N GLU A 399 15.27 4.08 -20.56
CA GLU A 399 16.66 4.00 -21.00
C GLU A 399 17.64 4.36 -19.88
N ARG A 400 18.67 3.55 -19.71
CA ARG A 400 19.75 3.78 -18.73
C ARG A 400 20.91 4.54 -19.37
N LYS A 401 20.74 5.80 -19.69
CA LYS A 401 21.75 6.65 -20.35
C LYS A 401 23.05 6.82 -19.55
N SER A 402 23.00 6.61 -18.24
CA SER A 402 24.16 6.70 -17.35
C SER A 402 25.01 5.42 -17.32
N MET A 403 24.52 4.32 -17.89
CA MET A 403 25.23 3.05 -17.87
C MET A 403 26.17 2.98 -19.09
N ILE A 404 27.45 3.10 -18.83
CA ILE A 404 28.50 2.95 -19.87
C ILE A 404 28.87 1.46 -19.91
N LEU A 405 28.51 0.80 -21.02
CA LEU A 405 28.94 -0.56 -21.31
C LEU A 405 30.33 -0.54 -21.92
N SER A 406 31.17 -1.51 -21.58
CA SER A 406 32.44 -1.74 -22.28
C SER A 406 32.16 -2.20 -23.73
N ASP A 407 33.11 -2.00 -24.64
CA ASP A 407 32.98 -2.44 -26.03
C ASP A 407 32.77 -3.96 -26.14
N GLU A 408 33.35 -4.72 -25.21
CA GLU A 408 33.17 -6.16 -25.12
C GLU A 408 31.74 -6.54 -24.70
N GLU A 409 31.19 -5.86 -23.71
CA GLU A 409 29.79 -6.05 -23.27
C GLU A 409 28.80 -5.65 -24.35
N LYS A 410 29.03 -4.51 -25.04
CA LYS A 410 28.21 -4.09 -26.18
C LYS A 410 28.22 -5.13 -27.29
N ARG A 411 29.41 -5.65 -27.60
CA ARG A 411 29.56 -6.69 -28.60
C ARG A 411 28.84 -7.97 -28.21
N THR A 412 28.98 -8.40 -26.98
CA THR A 412 28.31 -9.58 -26.47
C THR A 412 26.80 -9.43 -26.57
N THR A 413 26.26 -8.30 -26.13
CA THR A 413 24.83 -7.99 -26.20
C THR A 413 24.35 -7.94 -27.66
N ALA A 414 25.11 -7.33 -28.57
CA ALA A 414 24.73 -7.26 -29.99
C ALA A 414 24.61 -8.64 -30.63
N TYR A 415 25.55 -9.54 -30.38
CA TYR A 415 25.45 -10.92 -30.88
C TYR A 415 24.33 -11.72 -30.25
N HIS A 416 24.11 -11.51 -28.95
CA HIS A 416 23.01 -12.13 -28.20
C HIS A 416 21.66 -11.75 -28.81
N GLU A 417 21.38 -10.46 -28.94
CA GLU A 417 20.11 -9.96 -29.49
C GLU A 417 19.95 -10.28 -30.97
N ALA A 418 21.05 -10.22 -31.73
CA ALA A 418 21.04 -10.67 -33.15
C ALA A 418 20.69 -12.15 -33.26
N GLY A 419 21.12 -13.00 -32.32
CA GLY A 419 20.77 -14.42 -32.25
C GLY A 419 19.26 -14.62 -32.10
N HIS A 420 18.62 -13.92 -31.14
CA HIS A 420 17.17 -13.98 -30.96
C HIS A 420 16.42 -13.49 -32.21
N ALA A 421 16.83 -12.35 -32.75
CA ALA A 421 16.20 -11.75 -33.91
C ALA A 421 16.27 -12.64 -35.14
N LEU A 422 17.44 -13.21 -35.42
CA LEU A 422 17.65 -14.10 -36.57
C LEU A 422 16.83 -15.39 -36.41
N MET A 423 16.81 -16.00 -35.23
CA MET A 423 15.98 -17.18 -34.98
C MET A 423 14.49 -16.89 -35.18
N ALA A 424 14.00 -15.75 -34.71
CA ALA A 424 12.61 -15.35 -34.87
C ALA A 424 12.23 -15.12 -36.37
N LYS A 425 13.18 -14.67 -37.19
CA LYS A 425 12.97 -14.47 -38.62
C LYS A 425 13.07 -15.76 -39.45
N LEU A 426 13.89 -16.72 -39.00
CA LEU A 426 14.08 -17.99 -39.72
C LEU A 426 12.97 -19.01 -39.44
N LEU A 427 12.37 -18.96 -38.26
CA LEU A 427 11.37 -19.95 -37.87
C LEU A 427 9.96 -19.54 -38.30
N PRO A 428 9.20 -20.46 -38.93
CA PRO A 428 7.85 -20.15 -39.42
C PRO A 428 6.84 -20.06 -38.29
N GLY A 429 5.84 -19.20 -38.44
CA GLY A 429 4.71 -19.11 -37.52
C GLY A 429 5.02 -18.45 -36.16
N THR A 430 6.19 -17.84 -36.02
CA THR A 430 6.59 -17.06 -34.84
C THR A 430 6.01 -15.65 -34.90
N ASP A 431 6.00 -14.96 -33.76
CA ASP A 431 5.63 -13.56 -33.75
C ASP A 431 6.69 -12.70 -34.45
N PRO A 432 6.30 -11.71 -35.27
CA PRO A 432 7.25 -10.91 -36.04
C PRO A 432 8.13 -10.07 -35.10
N VAL A 433 9.40 -9.95 -35.46
CA VAL A 433 10.32 -9.02 -34.77
C VAL A 433 9.91 -7.61 -35.11
N HIS A 434 9.66 -6.81 -34.08
CA HIS A 434 9.29 -5.40 -34.19
C HIS A 434 10.53 -4.51 -34.12
N LYS A 435 11.37 -4.73 -33.10
CA LYS A 435 12.54 -3.91 -32.83
C LYS A 435 13.60 -4.72 -32.07
N VAL A 436 14.86 -4.45 -32.35
CA VAL A 436 16.01 -4.97 -31.59
C VAL A 436 16.87 -3.81 -31.12
N THR A 437 17.28 -3.83 -29.87
CA THR A 437 18.11 -2.76 -29.29
C THR A 437 19.15 -3.31 -28.32
N ILE A 438 20.33 -2.68 -28.35
CA ILE A 438 21.40 -2.91 -27.36
C ILE A 438 21.54 -1.78 -26.37
N ILE A 439 20.61 -0.83 -26.37
CA ILE A 439 20.54 0.23 -25.37
C ILE A 439 20.00 -0.38 -24.07
N PRO A 440 20.74 -0.27 -22.95
CA PRO A 440 20.30 -0.82 -21.68
C PRO A 440 18.96 -0.21 -21.22
N ARG A 441 17.98 -1.06 -20.88
CA ARG A 441 16.65 -0.66 -20.40
C ARG A 441 16.25 -1.51 -19.19
N GLY A 442 15.76 -0.87 -18.14
CA GLY A 442 15.35 -1.59 -16.94
C GLY A 442 16.46 -2.45 -16.36
N ARG A 443 16.33 -3.78 -16.42
CA ARG A 443 17.34 -4.78 -15.99
C ARG A 443 18.08 -5.43 -17.16
N ALA A 444 17.62 -5.24 -18.37
CA ALA A 444 18.21 -5.85 -19.55
C ALA A 444 19.28 -4.95 -20.19
N LEU A 445 20.33 -5.55 -20.74
CA LEU A 445 21.38 -4.85 -21.47
C LEU A 445 21.00 -4.64 -22.94
N GLY A 446 20.15 -5.52 -23.48
CA GLY A 446 19.52 -5.44 -24.79
C GLY A 446 18.12 -6.04 -24.74
N VAL A 447 17.35 -5.86 -25.78
CA VAL A 447 16.00 -6.42 -25.91
C VAL A 447 15.67 -6.69 -27.38
N THR A 448 15.27 -7.92 -27.67
CA THR A 448 14.62 -8.28 -28.93
C THR A 448 13.11 -8.35 -28.72
N MET A 449 12.40 -7.39 -29.33
CA MET A 449 10.97 -7.25 -29.17
C MET A 449 10.23 -7.93 -30.32
N GLN A 450 9.40 -8.91 -29.98
CA GLN A 450 8.43 -9.52 -30.87
C GLN A 450 7.04 -9.03 -30.52
N LEU A 451 6.24 -8.67 -31.51
CA LEU A 451 4.84 -8.26 -31.31
C LEU A 451 3.94 -9.20 -32.12
N PRO A 452 2.99 -9.89 -31.49
CA PRO A 452 2.01 -10.68 -32.19
C PRO A 452 1.15 -9.79 -33.08
N THR A 453 0.82 -10.30 -34.27
CA THR A 453 -0.07 -9.61 -35.24
C THR A 453 -1.50 -9.54 -34.75
N ASP A 454 -1.93 -10.57 -34.01
CA ASP A 454 -3.28 -10.73 -33.49
C ASP A 454 -3.25 -11.28 -32.08
N ASP A 455 -4.33 -11.05 -31.31
CA ASP A 455 -4.49 -11.62 -29.97
C ASP A 455 -4.69 -13.14 -30.07
N ARG A 456 -3.69 -13.91 -29.65
CA ARG A 456 -3.74 -15.38 -29.65
C ARG A 456 -4.26 -15.92 -28.34
N HIS A 457 -5.26 -16.75 -28.40
CA HIS A 457 -5.82 -17.43 -27.24
C HIS A 457 -5.32 -18.88 -27.09
N ASN A 458 -4.84 -19.48 -28.20
CA ASN A 458 -4.32 -20.85 -28.21
C ASN A 458 -2.94 -20.89 -28.90
N TYR A 459 -2.02 -21.65 -28.34
CA TYR A 459 -0.67 -21.85 -28.84
C TYR A 459 -0.52 -23.29 -29.32
N SER A 460 -0.08 -23.48 -30.55
CA SER A 460 0.26 -24.80 -31.09
C SER A 460 1.58 -25.32 -30.50
N LYS A 461 1.77 -26.63 -30.47
CA LYS A 461 3.03 -27.26 -30.06
C LYS A 461 4.20 -26.71 -30.88
N ASP A 462 4.05 -26.56 -32.18
CA ASP A 462 5.10 -26.04 -33.08
C ASP A 462 5.48 -24.59 -32.75
N PHE A 463 4.50 -23.75 -32.42
CA PHE A 463 4.76 -22.38 -31.99
C PHE A 463 5.61 -22.35 -30.73
N LEU A 464 5.28 -23.19 -29.75
CA LEU A 464 6.02 -23.27 -28.47
C LEU A 464 7.44 -23.83 -28.68
N TYR A 465 7.60 -24.84 -29.55
CA TYR A 465 8.91 -25.34 -29.94
C TYR A 465 9.77 -24.26 -30.61
N ASN A 466 9.19 -23.47 -31.50
CA ASN A 466 9.88 -22.36 -32.11
C ASN A 466 10.29 -21.30 -31.10
N ASN A 467 9.43 -20.99 -30.10
CA ASN A 467 9.79 -20.08 -29.01
C ASN A 467 10.95 -20.60 -28.15
N LEU A 468 11.00 -21.91 -27.85
CA LEU A 468 12.15 -22.51 -27.17
C LEU A 468 13.46 -22.28 -27.95
N ALA A 469 13.42 -22.49 -29.29
CA ALA A 469 14.59 -22.26 -30.13
C ALA A 469 14.99 -20.77 -30.18
N ILE A 470 14.02 -19.84 -30.22
CA ILE A 470 14.29 -18.40 -30.17
C ILE A 470 14.97 -18.02 -28.85
N LEU A 471 14.46 -18.50 -27.68
CA LEU A 471 15.06 -18.25 -26.40
C LEU A 471 16.50 -18.77 -26.29
N MET A 472 16.83 -19.86 -26.97
CA MET A 472 18.21 -20.37 -27.02
C MET A 472 19.11 -19.58 -27.98
N GLY A 473 18.54 -18.77 -28.88
CA GLY A 473 19.25 -18.06 -29.96
C GLY A 473 20.37 -17.14 -29.44
N GLY A 474 20.12 -16.37 -28.40
CA GLY A 474 21.10 -15.45 -27.83
C GLY A 474 22.34 -16.18 -27.30
N ARG A 475 22.11 -17.18 -26.43
CA ARG A 475 23.19 -18.00 -25.86
C ARG A 475 24.01 -18.72 -26.92
N VAL A 476 23.35 -19.29 -27.95
CA VAL A 476 24.01 -19.98 -29.04
C VAL A 476 24.85 -19.01 -29.88
N ALA A 477 24.37 -17.79 -30.12
CA ALA A 477 25.11 -16.76 -30.83
C ALA A 477 26.40 -16.37 -30.08
N GLU A 478 26.36 -16.20 -28.75
CA GLU A 478 27.53 -15.98 -27.93
C GLU A 478 28.55 -17.13 -28.09
N GLU A 479 28.11 -18.37 -27.95
CA GLU A 479 28.97 -19.55 -28.03
C GLU A 479 29.67 -19.67 -29.39
N LEU A 480 28.91 -19.50 -30.48
CA LEU A 480 29.42 -19.66 -31.83
C LEU A 480 30.45 -18.59 -32.24
N VAL A 481 30.21 -17.33 -31.83
CA VAL A 481 31.03 -16.19 -32.30
C VAL A 481 32.08 -15.80 -31.28
N LEU A 482 31.72 -15.71 -30.01
CA LEU A 482 32.60 -15.21 -28.96
C LEU A 482 33.36 -16.33 -28.24
N LYS A 483 32.93 -17.58 -28.44
CA LYS A 483 33.48 -18.81 -27.82
C LYS A 483 33.48 -18.78 -26.26
N HIS A 484 32.65 -17.93 -25.67
CA HIS A 484 32.40 -17.90 -24.27
C HIS A 484 30.90 -17.73 -24.01
N ILE A 485 30.51 -18.01 -22.78
CA ILE A 485 29.13 -18.02 -22.33
C ILE A 485 29.01 -17.06 -21.18
N THR A 486 28.04 -16.18 -21.22
CA THR A 486 27.83 -15.18 -20.17
C THR A 486 26.61 -15.47 -19.32
N THR A 487 26.46 -14.77 -18.21
CA THR A 487 25.27 -14.81 -17.38
C THR A 487 24.10 -14.06 -18.00
N GLY A 488 24.30 -13.34 -19.11
CA GLY A 488 23.27 -12.59 -19.82
C GLY A 488 22.10 -13.47 -20.28
N ALA A 489 22.41 -14.70 -20.73
CA ALA A 489 21.40 -15.68 -21.12
C ALA A 489 20.63 -16.35 -19.97
N GLY A 490 20.89 -15.97 -18.71
CA GLY A 490 20.27 -16.62 -17.54
C GLY A 490 18.75 -16.56 -17.55
N ASN A 491 18.17 -15.42 -17.89
CA ASN A 491 16.71 -15.24 -17.96
C ASN A 491 16.07 -16.06 -19.10
N ASP A 492 16.75 -16.15 -20.25
CA ASP A 492 16.23 -16.92 -21.40
C ASP A 492 16.21 -18.41 -21.10
N ILE A 493 17.24 -18.90 -20.41
CA ILE A 493 17.29 -20.31 -19.97
C ILE A 493 16.18 -20.60 -18.94
N GLU A 494 15.97 -19.71 -17.97
CA GLU A 494 14.87 -19.82 -17.01
C GLU A 494 13.51 -19.88 -17.72
N ARG A 495 13.23 -18.93 -18.60
CA ARG A 495 11.99 -18.88 -19.39
C ARG A 495 11.81 -20.11 -20.28
N ALA A 496 12.88 -20.59 -20.91
CA ALA A 496 12.82 -21.81 -21.73
C ALA A 496 12.53 -23.05 -20.88
N THR A 497 13.13 -23.15 -19.71
CA THR A 497 12.87 -24.26 -18.80
C THR A 497 11.44 -24.24 -18.28
N ASP A 498 10.92 -23.07 -17.91
CA ASP A 498 9.53 -22.90 -17.46
C ASP A 498 8.54 -23.21 -18.57
N LEU A 499 8.81 -22.77 -19.80
CA LEU A 499 7.97 -23.06 -20.96
C LEU A 499 7.94 -24.57 -21.24
N ALA A 500 9.10 -25.23 -21.25
CA ALA A 500 9.19 -26.67 -21.44
C ALA A 500 8.46 -27.43 -20.31
N ARG A 501 8.57 -26.97 -19.06
CA ARG A 501 7.85 -27.55 -17.92
C ARG A 501 6.34 -27.45 -18.09
N LYS A 502 5.83 -26.29 -18.52
CA LYS A 502 4.39 -26.11 -18.82
C LYS A 502 3.93 -27.01 -19.96
N MET A 503 4.73 -27.15 -21.02
CA MET A 503 4.41 -28.04 -22.12
C MET A 503 4.27 -29.49 -21.67
N VAL A 504 5.15 -29.95 -20.77
CA VAL A 504 5.16 -31.32 -20.25
C VAL A 504 4.09 -31.53 -19.19
N CYS A 505 4.05 -30.65 -18.17
CA CYS A 505 3.26 -30.88 -16.95
C CYS A 505 1.83 -30.33 -17.01
N GLU A 506 1.61 -29.19 -17.70
CA GLU A 506 0.29 -28.53 -17.71
C GLU A 506 -0.52 -28.86 -18.97
N TRP A 507 0.16 -28.89 -20.15
CA TRP A 507 -0.53 -29.00 -21.44
C TRP A 507 -0.45 -30.40 -22.07
N GLY A 508 0.26 -31.35 -21.43
CA GLY A 508 0.35 -32.73 -21.90
C GLY A 508 0.91 -32.86 -23.32
N MET A 509 1.87 -31.99 -23.71
CA MET A 509 2.43 -31.93 -25.06
C MET A 509 3.63 -32.88 -25.28
N SER A 510 3.98 -33.69 -24.26
CA SER A 510 5.03 -34.70 -24.39
C SER A 510 4.49 -35.96 -25.03
N GLU A 511 5.19 -36.48 -26.04
CA GLU A 511 4.85 -37.77 -26.68
C GLU A 511 5.16 -38.96 -25.77
N LYS A 512 6.20 -38.81 -24.92
CA LYS A 512 6.66 -39.87 -24.04
C LYS A 512 5.75 -40.04 -22.80
N LEU A 513 5.31 -38.93 -22.24
CA LEU A 513 4.45 -38.91 -21.03
C LEU A 513 2.96 -38.93 -21.36
N GLY A 514 2.59 -38.66 -22.64
CA GLY A 514 1.22 -38.61 -23.09
C GLY A 514 0.44 -37.36 -22.65
N PRO A 515 -0.87 -37.30 -22.97
CA PRO A 515 -1.74 -36.15 -22.64
C PRO A 515 -2.19 -36.18 -21.18
N LEU A 516 -1.24 -36.10 -20.26
CA LEU A 516 -1.48 -36.10 -18.81
C LEU A 516 -0.99 -34.80 -18.21
N THR A 517 -1.61 -34.39 -17.11
CA THR A 517 -1.16 -33.27 -16.29
C THR A 517 -0.45 -33.80 -15.05
N PHE A 518 0.69 -33.20 -14.70
CA PHE A 518 1.51 -33.58 -13.56
C PHE A 518 1.69 -32.37 -12.64
N GLY A 519 1.41 -32.57 -11.36
CA GLY A 519 1.40 -31.49 -10.38
C GLY A 519 0.07 -30.73 -10.42
N ARG A 520 -0.65 -30.75 -9.30
CA ARG A 520 -1.73 -29.77 -9.13
C ARG A 520 -1.12 -28.40 -9.17
N LYS A 521 -1.81 -27.42 -9.75
CA LYS A 521 -1.46 -25.99 -9.59
C LYS A 521 -1.11 -25.79 -8.11
N GLU A 522 0.10 -25.32 -7.84
CA GLU A 522 0.48 -24.91 -6.51
C GLU A 522 -0.57 -23.89 -6.06
N GLU A 523 -1.56 -24.31 -5.31
CA GLU A 523 -2.21 -23.43 -4.38
C GLU A 523 -1.07 -22.99 -3.47
N GLU A 524 -0.58 -21.77 -3.64
CA GLU A 524 0.36 -21.13 -2.75
C GLU A 524 -0.25 -21.10 -1.34
N ILE A 525 -0.16 -22.22 -0.63
CA ILE A 525 -0.39 -22.27 0.80
C ILE A 525 0.86 -21.67 1.43
N PHE A 526 0.91 -20.35 1.41
CA PHE A 526 1.81 -19.58 2.24
C PHE A 526 1.40 -19.89 3.68
N LEU A 527 2.25 -20.60 4.44
CA LEU A 527 2.58 -20.42 5.84
C LEU A 527 2.94 -21.76 6.53
N GLY A 528 4.20 -21.88 6.88
CA GLY A 528 4.63 -22.47 8.16
C GLY A 528 4.50 -23.99 8.35
N ARG A 529 4.20 -24.76 7.34
CA ARG A 529 4.47 -26.19 7.30
C ARG A 529 5.60 -26.45 6.32
N GLU A 530 6.57 -27.23 6.74
CA GLU A 530 7.57 -27.84 5.86
C GLU A 530 6.89 -28.19 4.54
N LEU A 531 7.42 -27.64 3.45
CA LEU A 531 7.02 -27.93 2.08
C LEU A 531 7.27 -29.41 1.77
N THR A 532 6.51 -30.29 2.37
CA THR A 532 6.22 -31.56 1.76
C THR A 532 5.25 -31.25 0.63
N THR A 533 5.77 -30.79 -0.49
CA THR A 533 5.10 -30.88 -1.78
C THR A 533 4.72 -32.36 -1.92
N LYS A 534 3.46 -32.69 -1.61
CA LYS A 534 2.91 -33.99 -1.98
C LYS A 534 2.92 -34.03 -3.50
N ARG A 535 4.00 -34.55 -4.08
CA ARG A 535 4.04 -34.87 -5.49
C ARG A 535 2.91 -35.86 -5.77
N ASP A 536 2.01 -35.52 -6.66
CA ASP A 536 0.90 -36.41 -7.06
C ASP A 536 1.41 -37.54 -8.00
N PHE A 537 2.72 -37.67 -8.18
CA PHE A 537 3.37 -38.63 -9.06
C PHE A 537 4.59 -39.30 -8.37
N SER A 538 4.96 -40.47 -8.84
CA SER A 538 6.09 -41.25 -8.31
C SER A 538 7.44 -40.59 -8.67
N ASP A 539 8.49 -40.95 -7.93
CA ASP A 539 9.86 -40.49 -8.21
C ASP A 539 10.33 -40.91 -9.62
N GLN A 540 9.84 -42.01 -10.15
CA GLN A 540 10.12 -42.47 -11.51
C GLN A 540 9.52 -41.49 -12.54
N VAL A 541 8.26 -41.06 -12.36
CA VAL A 541 7.61 -40.06 -13.22
C VAL A 541 8.29 -38.71 -13.08
N ALA A 542 8.75 -38.33 -11.88
CA ALA A 542 9.52 -37.11 -11.70
C ALA A 542 10.80 -37.12 -12.55
N LEU A 543 11.53 -38.22 -12.53
CA LEU A 543 12.73 -38.38 -13.35
C LEU A 543 12.40 -38.29 -14.86
N GLU A 544 11.30 -38.90 -15.28
CA GLU A 544 10.86 -38.83 -16.68
C GLU A 544 10.47 -37.44 -17.11
N ILE A 545 9.82 -36.65 -16.24
CA ILE A 545 9.50 -35.23 -16.47
C ILE A 545 10.80 -34.43 -16.64
N ASP A 546 11.77 -34.59 -15.74
CA ASP A 546 13.06 -33.88 -15.80
C ASP A 546 13.84 -34.23 -17.07
N LEU A 547 13.85 -35.50 -17.45
CA LEU A 547 14.49 -35.95 -18.70
C LEU A 547 13.80 -35.37 -19.94
N GLU A 548 12.47 -35.28 -19.93
CA GLU A 548 11.70 -34.76 -21.05
C GLU A 548 11.87 -33.23 -21.18
N ILE A 549 11.86 -32.48 -20.08
CA ILE A 549 12.17 -31.04 -20.06
C ILE A 549 13.57 -30.82 -20.61
N LYS A 550 14.56 -31.57 -20.13
CA LYS A 550 15.94 -31.52 -20.61
C LYS A 550 16.01 -31.81 -22.10
N ARG A 551 15.30 -32.84 -22.59
CA ARG A 551 15.24 -33.20 -24.01
C ARG A 551 14.72 -32.04 -24.87
N LEU A 552 13.57 -31.45 -24.49
CA LEU A 552 12.95 -30.35 -25.22
C LEU A 552 13.89 -29.14 -25.32
N VAL A 553 14.51 -28.74 -24.22
CA VAL A 553 15.43 -27.60 -24.20
C VAL A 553 16.69 -27.91 -25.02
N THR A 554 17.29 -29.09 -24.87
CA THR A 554 18.52 -29.47 -25.58
C THR A 554 18.28 -29.60 -27.07
N GLU A 555 17.18 -30.23 -27.48
CA GLU A 555 16.83 -30.40 -28.92
C GLU A 555 16.65 -29.01 -29.59
N ASN A 556 15.99 -28.07 -28.94
CA ASN A 556 15.82 -26.74 -29.51
C ASN A 556 17.10 -25.90 -29.43
N TYR A 557 17.98 -26.13 -28.44
CA TYR A 557 19.32 -25.57 -28.43
C TYR A 557 20.17 -26.05 -29.64
N GLU A 558 20.22 -27.35 -29.91
CA GLU A 558 20.94 -27.90 -31.07
C GLU A 558 20.32 -27.43 -32.39
N ARG A 559 18.99 -27.30 -32.46
CA ARG A 559 18.30 -26.73 -33.62
C ARG A 559 18.72 -25.27 -33.86
N ALA A 560 18.76 -24.44 -32.79
CA ALA A 560 19.23 -23.07 -32.89
C ALA A 560 20.70 -23.01 -33.33
N LYS A 561 21.55 -23.90 -32.80
CA LYS A 561 22.97 -23.95 -33.14
C LYS A 561 23.18 -24.28 -34.64
N ARG A 562 22.44 -25.24 -35.14
CA ARG A 562 22.49 -25.58 -36.59
C ARG A 562 22.05 -24.39 -37.45
N LEU A 563 20.89 -23.80 -37.17
CA LEU A 563 20.35 -22.70 -37.99
C LEU A 563 21.26 -21.46 -37.93
N LEU A 564 21.77 -21.09 -36.77
CA LEU A 564 22.68 -19.95 -36.66
C LEU A 564 24.04 -20.20 -37.31
N THR A 565 24.52 -21.45 -37.33
CA THR A 565 25.74 -21.83 -38.06
C THR A 565 25.54 -21.72 -39.57
N GLU A 566 24.42 -22.20 -40.09
CA GLU A 566 24.05 -22.08 -41.49
C GLU A 566 23.92 -20.62 -41.95
N HIS A 567 23.41 -19.75 -41.06
CA HIS A 567 23.19 -18.33 -41.32
C HIS A 567 24.19 -17.40 -40.62
N MET A 568 25.44 -17.86 -40.44
CA MET A 568 26.47 -17.13 -39.70
C MET A 568 26.78 -15.74 -40.31
N ARG A 569 26.69 -15.55 -41.61
CA ARG A 569 26.88 -14.25 -42.26
C ARG A 569 25.79 -13.26 -41.87
N SER A 570 24.54 -13.69 -41.91
CA SER A 570 23.40 -12.87 -41.50
C SER A 570 23.48 -12.49 -40.01
N LEU A 571 23.89 -13.44 -39.14
CA LEU A 571 24.11 -13.18 -37.72
C LEU A 571 25.14 -12.07 -37.48
N LYS A 572 26.31 -12.15 -38.15
CA LYS A 572 27.35 -11.15 -38.04
C LYS A 572 26.90 -9.78 -38.56
N ALA A 573 26.23 -9.75 -39.71
CA ALA A 573 25.74 -8.51 -40.29
C ALA A 573 24.71 -7.80 -39.40
N LEU A 574 23.80 -8.56 -38.77
CA LEU A 574 22.84 -8.01 -37.81
C LEU A 574 23.56 -7.47 -36.58
N ALA A 575 24.53 -8.20 -36.01
CA ALA A 575 25.26 -7.77 -34.83
C ALA A 575 26.11 -6.52 -35.13
N GLU A 576 26.78 -6.44 -36.27
CA GLU A 576 27.54 -5.27 -36.69
C GLU A 576 26.65 -4.04 -36.91
N ALA A 577 25.48 -4.22 -37.54
CA ALA A 577 24.50 -3.15 -37.69
C ALA A 577 23.96 -2.66 -36.30
N LEU A 578 23.76 -3.57 -35.34
CA LEU A 578 23.38 -3.22 -33.99
C LEU A 578 24.47 -2.45 -33.26
N LEU A 579 25.74 -2.79 -33.47
CA LEU A 579 26.87 -2.05 -32.89
C LEU A 579 26.98 -0.62 -33.44
N GLU A 580 26.63 -0.43 -34.72
CA GLU A 580 26.67 0.88 -35.38
C GLU A 580 25.46 1.75 -35.03
N LYS A 581 24.24 1.21 -35.05
CA LYS A 581 22.98 1.94 -34.94
C LYS A 581 22.36 1.88 -33.52
N GLU A 582 22.79 0.95 -32.71
CA GLU A 582 22.27 0.62 -31.36
C GLU A 582 20.80 0.14 -31.35
N VAL A 583 20.01 0.44 -32.41
CA VAL A 583 18.60 0.08 -32.56
C VAL A 583 18.37 -0.31 -34.04
N LEU A 584 17.65 -1.41 -34.27
CA LEU A 584 17.19 -1.85 -35.60
C LEU A 584 15.69 -2.09 -35.57
N ASP A 585 14.98 -1.49 -36.52
CA ASP A 585 13.55 -1.74 -36.74
C ASP A 585 13.32 -2.91 -37.70
N ALA A 586 12.09 -3.46 -37.72
CA ALA A 586 11.75 -4.63 -38.56
C ALA A 586 12.13 -4.47 -40.05
N PRO A 587 11.87 -3.33 -40.76
CA PRO A 587 12.28 -3.13 -42.12
C PRO A 587 13.79 -3.17 -42.35
N GLU A 588 14.57 -2.60 -41.41
CA GLU A 588 16.05 -2.61 -41.50
C GLU A 588 16.60 -4.01 -41.31
N ILE A 589 16.04 -4.80 -40.39
CA ILE A 589 16.39 -6.20 -40.17
C ILE A 589 16.13 -7.00 -41.46
N ASP A 590 14.95 -6.83 -42.07
CA ASP A 590 14.60 -7.52 -43.30
C ASP A 590 15.53 -7.15 -44.46
N GLN A 591 15.90 -5.89 -44.58
CA GLN A 591 16.84 -5.43 -45.60
C GLN A 591 18.23 -6.07 -45.43
N ILE A 592 18.75 -6.12 -44.20
CA ILE A 592 20.04 -6.74 -43.88
C ILE A 592 20.02 -8.23 -44.23
N LEU A 593 18.94 -8.94 -43.88
CA LEU A 593 18.79 -10.36 -44.18
C LEU A 593 18.69 -10.64 -45.67
N MET A 594 17.94 -9.86 -46.44
CA MET A 594 17.84 -9.98 -47.89
C MET A 594 19.19 -9.79 -48.59
N GLN A 595 19.98 -8.81 -48.18
CA GLN A 595 21.30 -8.54 -48.74
C GLN A 595 22.28 -9.70 -48.50
N ASN A 596 22.17 -10.39 -47.37
CA ASN A 596 23.08 -11.47 -46.99
C ASN A 596 22.61 -12.86 -47.35
N SER A 597 21.32 -13.05 -47.71
CA SER A 597 20.78 -14.32 -48.22
C SER A 597 21.03 -14.53 -49.70
N SER A 598 21.23 -13.46 -50.48
CA SER A 598 21.43 -13.53 -51.96
C SER A 598 22.83 -13.98 -52.37
N GLN A 599 23.74 -14.28 -51.46
CA GLN A 599 25.11 -14.74 -51.71
C GLN A 599 25.33 -16.20 -51.28
N THR A 600 24.42 -17.11 -51.59
CA THR A 600 24.75 -18.54 -51.60
C THR A 600 25.75 -18.76 -52.77
N VAL A 601 27.02 -18.94 -52.43
CA VAL A 601 28.09 -19.32 -53.36
C VAL A 601 27.69 -20.65 -53.99
N PRO A 602 27.75 -20.78 -55.34
CA PRO A 602 27.67 -22.10 -55.95
C PRO A 602 28.89 -22.93 -55.51
N ALA A 603 28.63 -24.20 -55.21
CA ALA A 603 29.59 -25.21 -54.80
C ALA A 603 30.78 -25.38 -55.74
#